data_33a006045d70e824ff5ca95a086c6137
#
_entry.id   33a006045d70e824ff5ca95a086c6137
#
_cell.length_a   1.000
_cell.length_b   1.000
_cell.length_c   1.000
_cell.angle_alpha   90.00
_cell.angle_beta   90.00
_cell.angle_gamma   90.00
#
_symmetry.space_group_name_H-M   'P 1'
#
loop_
_entity.id
_entity.type
_entity.pdbx_description
1 polymer ?
#
loop_
_entity_poly.entity_id
_entity_poly.type
_entity_poly.pdbx_seq_one_letter_code
_entity_poly.pdbx_strand_id
1 'polypeptide(L)'
;MYCALPGTRRQEITELMEFCERNTIRFRVIPSAESFIPVVKTTDLEFHGAVPVSKLRREPLDRTMNRRLKRAFDIVFSLGVIVFIFSWLFPMLAILVKLSSRGPVFFKQMRLGKDNKEFVCWKFRSMRMNKESDVKQATKNDPRVTAVGRFLRKSNLDEMPQFLNVLFGHMSVVGPRPHPLRLNDQYRDIIDKYMVRHFVRPGITGWAQVNGFRGETQTPELMERRVELDVWYLENWSFWLDLRIVVKTVTNMFGKDPNAY
;
A
#
# COMPACT_ATOMS: atom_id res chain seq x y z
N MET A 1 17.92 10.16 6.62
CA MET A 1 18.59 11.18 7.45
C MET A 1 19.32 10.50 8.60
N TYR A 2 20.53 10.91 8.92
CA TYR A 2 21.28 10.46 10.09
C TYR A 2 21.29 11.57 11.13
N CYS A 3 20.97 11.21 12.37
CA CYS A 3 20.96 12.12 13.51
C CYS A 3 22.05 11.72 14.49
N ALA A 4 22.97 12.62 14.76
CA ALA A 4 24.08 12.46 15.71
C ALA A 4 23.94 13.43 16.92
N LEU A 5 22.73 13.93 17.18
CA LEU A 5 22.48 14.81 18.32
C LEU A 5 22.64 14.04 19.64
N PRO A 6 23.19 14.66 20.68
CA PRO A 6 23.29 14.06 22.00
C PRO A 6 21.89 13.80 22.58
N GLY A 7 21.75 12.73 23.36
CA GLY A 7 20.47 12.31 23.94
C GLY A 7 19.80 13.34 24.88
N THR A 8 20.55 14.36 25.29
CA THR A 8 20.01 15.50 26.07
C THR A 8 19.05 16.39 25.26
N ARG A 9 19.19 16.41 23.90
CA ARG A 9 18.34 17.22 22.99
C ARG A 9 17.11 16.40 22.51
N ARG A 10 16.38 15.79 23.45
CA ARG A 10 15.26 14.85 23.13
C ARG A 10 14.18 15.48 22.28
N GLN A 11 13.80 16.72 22.58
CA GLN A 11 12.72 17.40 21.87
C GLN A 11 13.06 17.59 20.38
N GLU A 12 14.26 18.06 20.06
CA GLU A 12 14.71 18.24 18.70
C GLU A 12 14.81 16.92 17.93
N ILE A 13 15.28 15.86 18.60
CA ILE A 13 15.32 14.52 18.01
C ILE A 13 13.90 14.04 17.66
N THR A 14 12.92 14.29 18.53
CA THR A 14 11.52 13.92 18.29
C THR A 14 10.92 14.72 17.14
N GLU A 15 11.12 16.02 17.10
CA GLU A 15 10.65 16.90 16.00
C GLU A 15 11.25 16.49 14.64
N LEU A 16 12.56 16.19 14.61
CA LEU A 16 13.23 15.71 13.40
C LEU A 16 12.73 14.32 12.97
N MET A 17 12.42 13.44 13.92
CA MET A 17 11.86 12.13 13.66
C MET A 17 10.47 12.25 13.02
N GLU A 18 9.58 13.06 13.61
CA GLU A 18 8.24 13.31 13.07
C GLU A 18 8.30 13.95 11.68
N PHE A 19 9.18 14.94 11.50
CA PHE A 19 9.41 15.52 10.19
C PHE A 19 9.84 14.48 9.15
N CYS A 20 10.74 13.57 9.51
CA CYS A 20 11.20 12.52 8.62
C CYS A 20 10.06 11.54 8.27
N GLU A 21 9.26 11.13 9.25
CA GLU A 21 8.12 10.24 9.03
C GLU A 21 7.07 10.87 8.11
N ARG A 22 6.71 12.14 8.32
CA ARG A 22 5.77 12.89 7.47
C ARG A 22 6.26 13.07 6.03
N ASN A 23 7.59 13.10 5.83
CA ASN A 23 8.19 13.29 4.51
C ASN A 23 8.73 12.01 3.87
N THR A 24 8.39 10.83 4.42
CA THR A 24 8.84 9.51 3.93
C THR A 24 10.38 9.39 3.91
N ILE A 25 11.06 10.02 4.87
CA ILE A 25 12.51 9.97 5.05
C ILE A 25 12.82 8.97 6.16
N ARG A 26 13.69 8.00 5.90
CA ARG A 26 14.16 7.09 6.95
C ARG A 26 15.07 7.81 7.91
N PHE A 27 14.64 7.87 9.18
CA PHE A 27 15.41 8.45 10.27
C PHE A 27 16.29 7.38 10.92
N ARG A 28 17.54 7.68 11.12
CA ARG A 28 18.55 6.80 11.74
C ARG A 28 19.33 7.57 12.79
N VAL A 29 19.53 6.97 13.95
CA VAL A 29 20.25 7.59 15.06
C VAL A 29 21.64 6.99 15.13
N ILE A 30 22.66 7.84 15.23
CA ILE A 30 24.02 7.45 15.56
C ILE A 30 24.15 7.61 17.08
N PRO A 31 24.21 6.50 17.86
CA PRO A 31 24.35 6.58 19.31
C PRO A 31 25.69 7.20 19.66
N SER A 32 25.69 8.26 20.49
CA SER A 32 26.90 8.76 21.13
C SER A 32 27.22 7.94 22.38
N ALA A 33 28.48 7.96 22.82
CA ALA A 33 28.92 7.23 24.01
C ALA A 33 28.11 7.57 25.27
N GLU A 34 27.56 8.79 25.32
CA GLU A 34 26.68 9.27 26.40
C GLU A 34 25.21 8.88 26.24
N SER A 35 24.82 8.39 25.06
CA SER A 35 23.41 8.14 24.68
C SER A 35 23.02 6.66 24.68
N PHE A 36 23.64 5.81 25.51
CA PHE A 36 23.16 4.44 25.72
C PHE A 36 21.78 4.36 26.39
N ILE A 37 21.21 5.51 26.78
CA ILE A 37 19.80 5.58 27.20
C ILE A 37 18.95 5.74 25.94
N PRO A 38 18.04 4.80 25.63
CA PRO A 38 17.22 4.90 24.42
C PRO A 38 16.29 6.11 24.52
N VAL A 39 16.70 7.21 23.90
CA VAL A 39 15.85 8.41 23.73
C VAL A 39 14.65 8.08 22.84
N VAL A 40 14.83 7.08 21.98
CA VAL A 40 13.82 6.53 21.08
C VAL A 40 13.87 5.00 21.23
N LYS A 41 12.72 4.34 21.22
CA LYS A 41 12.61 2.88 21.22
C LYS A 41 13.20 2.34 19.91
N THR A 42 14.52 2.18 19.85
CA THR A 42 15.23 1.65 18.68
C THR A 42 15.16 0.14 18.69
N THR A 43 14.88 -0.47 17.54
CA THR A 43 14.62 -1.91 17.45
C THR A 43 15.79 -2.70 16.90
N ASP A 44 16.61 -2.10 16.04
CA ASP A 44 17.74 -2.78 15.39
C ASP A 44 18.98 -1.87 15.37
N LEU A 45 20.13 -2.42 15.79
CA LEU A 45 21.44 -1.80 15.66
C LEU A 45 22.15 -2.42 14.44
N GLU A 46 22.53 -1.58 13.51
CA GLU A 46 23.34 -1.98 12.35
C GLU A 46 24.69 -1.24 12.37
N PHE A 47 25.71 -1.87 11.83
CA PHE A 47 27.03 -1.24 11.68
C PHE A 47 27.24 -0.80 10.22
N HIS A 48 27.49 0.50 10.02
CA HIS A 48 27.92 1.06 8.75
C HIS A 48 29.44 1.29 8.82
N GLY A 49 30.22 0.28 8.42
CA GLY A 49 31.64 0.23 8.73
C GLY A 49 31.84 0.10 10.24
N ALA A 50 32.58 1.02 10.85
CA ALA A 50 32.81 1.07 12.30
C ALA A 50 31.75 1.87 13.08
N VAL A 51 30.79 2.50 12.38
CA VAL A 51 29.81 3.38 13.03
C VAL A 51 28.53 2.58 13.34
N PRO A 52 28.14 2.48 14.62
CA PRO A 52 26.85 1.91 14.99
C PRO A 52 25.72 2.86 14.57
N VAL A 53 24.66 2.32 14.00
CA VAL A 53 23.48 3.07 13.55
C VAL A 53 22.23 2.37 14.05
N SER A 54 21.42 3.07 14.82
CA SER A 54 20.15 2.59 15.34
C SER A 54 18.98 2.96 14.42
N LYS A 55 18.11 1.99 14.15
CA LYS A 55 16.86 2.18 13.39
C LYS A 55 15.68 2.35 14.32
N LEU A 56 14.73 3.22 13.95
CA LEU A 56 13.49 3.45 14.70
C LEU A 56 12.58 2.22 14.71
N ARG A 57 12.63 1.43 13.63
CA ARG A 57 11.78 0.27 13.44
C ARG A 57 12.49 -0.82 12.65
N ARG A 58 12.01 -2.03 12.84
CA ARG A 58 12.44 -3.16 12.03
C ARG A 58 11.85 -3.03 10.63
N GLU A 59 12.67 -3.02 9.61
CA GLU A 59 12.26 -3.00 8.20
C GLU A 59 12.90 -4.19 7.45
N PRO A 60 12.33 -5.40 7.51
CA PRO A 60 12.91 -6.57 6.83
C PRO A 60 13.12 -6.36 5.33
N LEU A 61 12.26 -5.55 4.69
CA LEU A 61 12.38 -5.20 3.26
C LEU A 61 13.48 -4.16 2.97
N ASP A 62 14.15 -3.61 3.97
CA ASP A 62 15.35 -2.79 3.78
C ASP A 62 16.56 -3.67 3.37
N ARG A 63 16.55 -4.95 3.73
CA ARG A 63 17.56 -5.93 3.32
C ARG A 63 17.41 -6.26 1.83
N THR A 64 18.52 -6.15 1.09
CA THR A 64 18.52 -6.36 -0.37
C THR A 64 18.04 -7.75 -0.79
N MET A 65 18.39 -8.80 -0.04
CA MET A 65 17.95 -10.18 -0.33
C MET A 65 16.42 -10.28 -0.25
N ASN A 66 15.82 -9.75 0.82
CA ASN A 66 14.37 -9.77 1.01
C ASN A 66 13.63 -8.99 -0.10
N ARG A 67 14.17 -7.84 -0.51
CA ARG A 67 13.62 -7.07 -1.63
C ARG A 67 13.68 -7.83 -2.94
N ARG A 68 14.79 -8.55 -3.20
CA ARG A 68 14.94 -9.38 -4.40
C ARG A 68 13.97 -10.56 -4.38
N LEU A 69 13.88 -11.26 -3.26
CA LEU A 69 12.96 -12.39 -3.08
C LEU A 69 11.50 -11.94 -3.30
N LYS A 70 11.10 -10.84 -2.65
CA LYS A 70 9.76 -10.27 -2.84
C LYS A 70 9.51 -9.88 -4.29
N ARG A 71 10.47 -9.26 -4.96
CA ARG A 71 10.34 -8.87 -6.36
C ARG A 71 10.23 -10.06 -7.31
N ALA A 72 11.01 -11.11 -7.07
CA ALA A 72 10.92 -12.35 -7.83
C ALA A 72 9.52 -12.99 -7.69
N PHE A 73 9.00 -13.08 -6.45
CA PHE A 73 7.64 -13.53 -6.18
C PHE A 73 6.61 -12.67 -6.92
N ASP A 74 6.69 -11.34 -6.84
CA ASP A 74 5.78 -10.41 -7.50
C ASP A 74 5.74 -10.65 -9.02
N ILE A 75 6.91 -10.83 -9.66
CA ILE A 75 7.01 -11.05 -11.10
C ILE A 75 6.42 -12.42 -11.47
N VAL A 76 6.86 -13.50 -10.82
CA VAL A 76 6.41 -14.87 -11.14
C VAL A 76 4.90 -15.00 -10.94
N PHE A 77 4.39 -14.52 -9.82
CA PHE A 77 2.96 -14.56 -9.51
C PHE A 77 2.14 -13.76 -10.51
N SER A 78 2.57 -12.53 -10.83
CA SER A 78 1.85 -11.67 -11.78
C SER A 78 1.89 -12.22 -13.20
N LEU A 79 3.01 -12.80 -13.65
CA LEU A 79 3.11 -13.48 -14.94
C LEU A 79 2.17 -14.69 -14.99
N GLY A 80 2.13 -15.49 -13.93
CA GLY A 80 1.19 -16.60 -13.83
C GLY A 80 -0.27 -16.14 -13.98
N VAL A 81 -0.68 -15.10 -13.24
CA VAL A 81 -2.04 -14.55 -13.34
C VAL A 81 -2.31 -14.01 -14.75
N ILE A 82 -1.37 -13.30 -15.35
CA ILE A 82 -1.55 -12.73 -16.70
C ILE A 82 -1.65 -13.82 -17.76
N VAL A 83 -0.78 -14.81 -17.73
CA VAL A 83 -0.78 -15.89 -18.74
C VAL A 83 -1.99 -16.79 -18.59
N PHE A 84 -2.31 -17.25 -17.38
CA PHE A 84 -3.36 -18.25 -17.17
C PHE A 84 -4.76 -17.69 -16.99
N ILE A 85 -4.89 -16.46 -16.54
CA ILE A 85 -6.20 -15.85 -16.25
C ILE A 85 -6.50 -14.72 -17.25
N PHE A 86 -5.57 -13.78 -17.47
CA PHE A 86 -5.83 -12.61 -18.31
C PHE A 86 -5.96 -12.96 -19.79
N SER A 87 -5.27 -13.97 -20.29
CA SER A 87 -5.29 -14.35 -21.71
C SER A 87 -6.71 -14.51 -22.27
N TRP A 88 -7.62 -15.04 -21.47
CA TRP A 88 -9.02 -15.27 -21.86
C TRP A 88 -10.03 -14.36 -21.13
N LEU A 89 -9.80 -14.09 -19.83
CA LEU A 89 -10.72 -13.29 -19.02
C LEU A 89 -10.70 -11.81 -19.43
N PHE A 90 -9.53 -11.30 -19.78
CA PHE A 90 -9.35 -9.89 -20.10
C PHE A 90 -10.13 -9.43 -21.35
N PRO A 91 -10.07 -10.12 -22.51
CA PRO A 91 -10.90 -9.78 -23.67
C PRO A 91 -12.39 -9.82 -23.35
N MET A 92 -12.83 -10.83 -22.62
CA MET A 92 -14.22 -10.97 -22.22
C MET A 92 -14.69 -9.80 -21.36
N LEU A 93 -13.92 -9.44 -20.32
CA LEU A 93 -14.25 -8.29 -19.46
C LEU A 93 -14.18 -6.97 -20.23
N ALA A 94 -13.23 -6.82 -21.14
CA ALA A 94 -13.10 -5.62 -21.97
C ALA A 94 -14.36 -5.40 -22.83
N ILE A 95 -14.90 -6.45 -23.44
CA ILE A 95 -16.14 -6.41 -24.21
C ILE A 95 -17.31 -6.04 -23.30
N LEU A 96 -17.48 -6.69 -22.15
CA LEU A 96 -18.56 -6.40 -21.19
C LEU A 96 -18.51 -4.94 -20.71
N VAL A 97 -17.33 -4.42 -20.40
CA VAL A 97 -17.16 -3.01 -19.99
C VAL A 97 -17.54 -2.05 -21.14
N LYS A 98 -17.14 -2.36 -22.39
CA LYS A 98 -17.50 -1.54 -23.55
C LYS A 98 -19.00 -1.52 -23.81
N LEU A 99 -19.67 -2.66 -23.69
CA LEU A 99 -21.13 -2.77 -23.86
C LEU A 99 -21.90 -2.09 -22.73
N SER A 100 -21.34 -2.03 -21.51
CA SER A 100 -22.04 -1.46 -20.34
C SER A 100 -22.15 0.06 -20.36
N SER A 101 -21.22 0.76 -20.99
CA SER A 101 -21.23 2.23 -21.11
C SER A 101 -20.22 2.73 -22.14
N ARG A 102 -20.43 3.93 -22.69
CA ARG A 102 -19.50 4.58 -23.62
C ARG A 102 -18.22 5.02 -22.90
N GLY A 103 -17.03 4.83 -23.55
CA GLY A 103 -15.74 5.29 -23.05
C GLY A 103 -14.63 4.22 -23.10
N PRO A 104 -13.45 4.47 -22.51
CA PRO A 104 -12.31 3.54 -22.50
C PRO A 104 -12.61 2.31 -21.61
N VAL A 105 -11.93 1.19 -21.88
CA VAL A 105 -12.02 -0.04 -21.07
C VAL A 105 -11.41 0.16 -19.70
N PHE A 106 -10.27 0.88 -19.66
CA PHE A 106 -9.53 1.15 -18.45
C PHE A 106 -9.87 2.50 -17.85
N PHE A 107 -9.96 2.51 -16.54
CA PHE A 107 -9.88 3.69 -15.71
C PHE A 107 -8.45 3.81 -15.18
N LYS A 108 -7.89 5.01 -15.24
CA LYS A 108 -6.54 5.35 -14.81
C LYS A 108 -6.63 6.41 -13.72
N GLN A 109 -5.99 6.18 -12.58
CA GLN A 109 -5.98 7.13 -11.47
C GLN A 109 -4.58 7.26 -10.89
N MET A 110 -4.14 8.50 -10.67
CA MET A 110 -2.87 8.79 -10.01
C MET A 110 -2.92 8.40 -8.54
N ARG A 111 -1.88 7.72 -8.08
CA ARG A 111 -1.71 7.30 -6.68
C ARG A 111 -0.26 7.43 -6.27
N LEU A 112 -0.04 7.56 -4.92
CA LEU A 112 1.30 7.50 -4.37
C LEU A 112 1.76 6.05 -4.20
N GLY A 113 2.97 5.81 -4.64
CA GLY A 113 3.69 4.55 -4.48
C GLY A 113 4.81 4.65 -3.47
N LYS A 114 5.81 3.77 -3.63
CA LYS A 114 6.99 3.75 -2.77
C LYS A 114 7.77 5.09 -2.87
N ASP A 115 8.25 5.55 -1.71
CA ASP A 115 9.03 6.78 -1.57
C ASP A 115 8.30 8.01 -2.17
N ASN A 116 6.96 8.06 -2.03
CA ASN A 116 6.05 9.10 -2.53
C ASN A 116 6.07 9.32 -4.05
N LYS A 117 6.59 8.37 -4.82
CA LYS A 117 6.58 8.47 -6.28
C LYS A 117 5.17 8.22 -6.80
N GLU A 118 4.67 9.15 -7.58
CA GLU A 118 3.38 9.01 -8.24
C GLU A 118 3.42 7.93 -9.33
N PHE A 119 2.33 7.21 -9.46
CA PHE A 119 2.14 6.24 -10.54
C PHE A 119 0.68 6.16 -10.96
N VAL A 120 0.46 5.74 -12.21
CA VAL A 120 -0.88 5.49 -12.75
C VAL A 120 -1.35 4.11 -12.32
N CYS A 121 -2.35 4.05 -11.46
CA CYS A 121 -3.02 2.82 -11.05
C CYS A 121 -4.10 2.45 -12.07
N TRP A 122 -4.02 1.26 -12.64
CA TRP A 122 -4.92 0.78 -13.69
C TRP A 122 -6.04 -0.07 -13.08
N LYS A 123 -7.28 0.16 -13.55
CA LYS A 123 -8.46 -0.64 -13.21
C LYS A 123 -9.33 -0.82 -14.45
N PHE A 124 -10.21 -1.82 -14.44
CA PHE A 124 -11.33 -1.80 -15.38
C PHE A 124 -12.31 -0.70 -14.97
N ARG A 125 -12.88 -0.02 -15.97
CA ARG A 125 -13.92 0.96 -15.73
C ARG A 125 -15.18 0.28 -15.21
N SER A 126 -15.60 0.63 -14.02
CA SER A 126 -16.80 0.13 -13.35
C SER A 126 -17.92 1.18 -13.26
N MET A 127 -17.62 2.42 -13.65
CA MET A 127 -18.54 3.57 -13.57
C MET A 127 -18.70 4.23 -14.94
N ARG A 128 -19.82 4.94 -15.12
CA ARG A 128 -20.00 5.86 -16.25
C ARG A 128 -18.99 7.01 -16.12
N MET A 129 -18.42 7.43 -17.25
CA MET A 129 -17.50 8.58 -17.27
C MET A 129 -18.25 9.87 -16.91
N ASN A 130 -17.70 10.60 -15.96
CA ASN A 130 -18.14 11.95 -15.60
C ASN A 130 -16.90 12.81 -15.24
N LYS A 131 -17.11 14.13 -15.17
CA LYS A 131 -16.03 15.10 -14.84
C LYS A 131 -15.53 14.98 -13.39
N GLU A 132 -16.26 14.29 -12.52
CA GLU A 132 -15.97 14.13 -11.08
C GLU A 132 -15.29 12.80 -10.73
N SER A 133 -14.95 11.99 -11.74
CA SER A 133 -14.44 10.62 -11.55
C SER A 133 -13.16 10.55 -10.70
N ASP A 134 -12.32 11.60 -10.73
CA ASP A 134 -11.07 11.68 -9.99
C ASP A 134 -11.22 12.36 -8.62
N VAL A 135 -12.33 13.09 -8.41
CA VAL A 135 -12.52 13.93 -7.22
C VAL A 135 -13.41 13.25 -6.18
N LYS A 136 -14.49 12.58 -6.62
CA LYS A 136 -15.49 12.01 -5.72
C LYS A 136 -15.28 10.52 -5.52
N GLN A 137 -14.94 10.12 -4.29
CA GLN A 137 -14.85 8.71 -3.91
C GLN A 137 -16.20 8.00 -4.14
N ALA A 138 -16.15 6.75 -4.59
CA ALA A 138 -17.34 5.95 -4.77
C ALA A 138 -17.96 5.59 -3.42
N THR A 139 -19.24 5.84 -3.28
CA THR A 139 -20.04 5.49 -2.10
C THR A 139 -20.79 4.17 -2.30
N LYS A 140 -21.33 3.62 -1.22
CA LYS A 140 -22.20 2.45 -1.28
C LYS A 140 -23.47 2.82 -2.10
N ASN A 141 -23.80 2.01 -3.12
CA ASN A 141 -24.92 2.27 -4.06
C ASN A 141 -24.77 3.52 -4.94
N ASP A 142 -23.57 3.91 -5.29
CA ASP A 142 -23.28 5.03 -6.16
C ASP A 142 -24.00 4.87 -7.53
N PRO A 143 -24.86 5.84 -7.95
CA PRO A 143 -25.63 5.75 -9.19
C PRO A 143 -24.77 5.74 -10.46
N ARG A 144 -23.50 6.14 -10.36
CA ARG A 144 -22.55 6.09 -11.47
C ARG A 144 -22.09 4.67 -11.81
N VAL A 145 -22.24 3.71 -10.87
CA VAL A 145 -21.80 2.32 -11.05
C VAL A 145 -22.72 1.61 -12.02
N THR A 146 -22.15 1.04 -13.11
CA THR A 146 -22.91 0.23 -14.07
C THR A 146 -23.25 -1.15 -13.49
N ALA A 147 -24.23 -1.87 -14.08
CA ALA A 147 -24.54 -3.25 -13.65
C ALA A 147 -23.30 -4.18 -13.75
N VAL A 148 -22.58 -4.11 -14.88
CA VAL A 148 -21.31 -4.82 -15.07
C VAL A 148 -20.28 -4.36 -14.05
N GLY A 149 -20.17 -3.04 -13.81
CA GLY A 149 -19.26 -2.47 -12.83
C GLY A 149 -19.53 -2.93 -11.41
N ARG A 150 -20.78 -3.14 -11.03
CA ARG A 150 -21.17 -3.70 -9.72
C ARG A 150 -20.67 -5.13 -9.57
N PHE A 151 -20.83 -5.95 -10.60
CA PHE A 151 -20.29 -7.31 -10.62
C PHE A 151 -18.77 -7.29 -10.50
N LEU A 152 -18.06 -6.47 -11.29
CA LEU A 152 -16.61 -6.36 -11.27
C LEU A 152 -16.10 -5.94 -9.88
N ARG A 153 -16.73 -4.99 -9.23
CA ARG A 153 -16.37 -4.52 -7.88
C ARG A 153 -16.60 -5.59 -6.82
N LYS A 154 -17.77 -6.25 -6.87
CA LYS A 154 -18.11 -7.32 -5.92
C LYS A 154 -17.14 -8.50 -6.02
N SER A 155 -16.67 -8.83 -7.23
CA SER A 155 -15.70 -9.89 -7.49
C SER A 155 -14.23 -9.43 -7.47
N ASN A 156 -13.97 -8.11 -7.27
CA ASN A 156 -12.65 -7.49 -7.35
C ASN A 156 -11.94 -7.63 -8.71
N LEU A 157 -12.67 -8.03 -9.74
CA LEU A 157 -12.14 -8.18 -11.10
C LEU A 157 -11.78 -6.81 -11.71
N ASP A 158 -12.35 -5.70 -11.22
CA ASP A 158 -11.99 -4.36 -11.65
C ASP A 158 -10.52 -4.01 -11.33
N GLU A 159 -9.92 -4.61 -10.32
CA GLU A 159 -8.54 -4.37 -9.90
C GLU A 159 -7.49 -5.26 -10.61
N MET A 160 -7.94 -6.23 -11.42
CA MET A 160 -7.04 -7.15 -12.12
C MET A 160 -5.98 -6.47 -13.01
N PRO A 161 -6.24 -5.33 -13.70
CA PRO A 161 -5.20 -4.64 -14.45
C PRO A 161 -4.01 -4.15 -13.60
N GLN A 162 -4.13 -4.10 -12.27
CA GLN A 162 -3.02 -3.73 -11.38
C GLN A 162 -1.87 -4.75 -11.41
N PHE A 163 -2.10 -6.00 -11.87
CA PHE A 163 -0.99 -6.94 -12.10
C PHE A 163 0.02 -6.43 -13.14
N LEU A 164 -0.40 -5.59 -14.08
CA LEU A 164 0.52 -4.87 -14.97
C LEU A 164 1.34 -3.84 -14.20
N ASN A 165 0.72 -3.12 -13.24
CA ASN A 165 1.47 -2.21 -12.36
C ASN A 165 2.50 -2.96 -11.52
N VAL A 166 2.21 -4.20 -11.11
CA VAL A 166 3.17 -5.05 -10.40
C VAL A 166 4.35 -5.41 -11.31
N LEU A 167 4.09 -5.85 -12.54
CA LEU A 167 5.16 -6.17 -13.50
C LEU A 167 6.05 -4.97 -13.81
N PHE A 168 5.48 -3.78 -13.97
CA PHE A 168 6.25 -2.55 -14.18
C PHE A 168 6.99 -2.07 -12.92
N GLY A 169 6.73 -2.69 -11.75
CA GLY A 169 7.42 -2.38 -10.50
C GLY A 169 6.86 -1.19 -9.73
N HIS A 170 5.72 -0.64 -10.14
CA HIS A 170 5.02 0.42 -9.42
C HIS A 170 4.31 -0.14 -8.17
N MET A 171 3.84 -1.39 -8.23
CA MET A 171 3.13 -2.09 -7.18
C MET A 171 3.81 -3.43 -6.82
N SER A 172 3.30 -4.08 -5.81
CA SER A 172 3.56 -5.45 -5.38
C SER A 172 2.24 -6.23 -5.34
N VAL A 173 2.28 -7.55 -5.36
CA VAL A 173 1.10 -8.38 -5.12
C VAL A 173 0.56 -8.10 -3.72
N VAL A 174 1.46 -8.07 -2.71
CA VAL A 174 1.11 -7.83 -1.30
C VAL A 174 1.80 -6.56 -0.80
N GLY A 175 1.02 -5.69 -0.15
CA GLY A 175 1.51 -4.44 0.43
C GLY A 175 0.37 -3.54 0.90
N PRO A 176 0.67 -2.37 1.48
CA PRO A 176 -0.33 -1.37 1.83
C PRO A 176 -1.16 -0.95 0.61
N ARG A 177 -2.47 -0.80 0.80
CA ARG A 177 -3.36 -0.38 -0.32
C ARG A 177 -3.03 1.04 -0.77
N PRO A 178 -2.81 1.30 -2.08
CA PRO A 178 -2.50 2.65 -2.57
C PRO A 178 -3.73 3.55 -2.45
N HIS A 179 -3.57 4.72 -1.85
CA HIS A 179 -4.62 5.72 -1.72
C HIS A 179 -4.58 6.74 -2.86
N PRO A 180 -5.72 7.33 -3.27
CA PRO A 180 -5.76 8.51 -4.11
C PRO A 180 -4.99 9.67 -3.49
N LEU A 181 -4.39 10.56 -4.32
CA LEU A 181 -3.57 11.69 -3.84
C LEU A 181 -4.29 12.53 -2.78
N ARG A 182 -5.56 12.86 -3.02
CA ARG A 182 -6.38 13.64 -2.08
C ARG A 182 -6.47 13.05 -0.68
N LEU A 183 -6.53 11.71 -0.55
CA LEU A 183 -6.56 11.07 0.77
C LEU A 183 -5.22 11.19 1.49
N ASN A 184 -4.11 11.15 0.75
CA ASN A 184 -2.81 11.37 1.35
C ASN A 184 -2.69 12.81 1.91
N ASP A 185 -3.15 13.82 1.15
CA ASP A 185 -3.13 15.22 1.61
C ASP A 185 -4.03 15.41 2.85
N GLN A 186 -5.16 14.71 2.89
CA GLN A 186 -6.09 14.81 4.02
C GLN A 186 -5.56 14.18 5.31
N TYR A 187 -4.87 13.02 5.24
CA TYR A 187 -4.53 12.23 6.41
C TYR A 187 -3.08 12.30 6.85
N ARG A 188 -2.17 12.82 6.01
CA ARG A 188 -0.74 12.87 6.32
C ARG A 188 -0.39 13.66 7.58
N ASP A 189 -1.18 14.71 7.88
CA ASP A 189 -0.95 15.61 9.01
C ASP A 189 -1.85 15.28 10.23
N ILE A 190 -2.86 14.42 10.04
CA ILE A 190 -3.83 14.04 11.06
C ILE A 190 -3.45 12.70 11.73
N ILE A 191 -2.92 11.76 10.94
CA ILE A 191 -2.64 10.41 11.43
C ILE A 191 -1.14 10.19 11.53
N ASP A 192 -0.70 9.86 12.72
CA ASP A 192 0.69 9.50 12.98
C ASP A 192 1.13 8.33 12.12
N LYS A 193 2.37 8.41 11.60
CA LYS A 193 2.98 7.37 10.76
C LYS A 193 2.24 7.08 9.46
N TYR A 194 1.24 7.91 9.07
CA TYR A 194 0.50 7.69 7.82
C TYR A 194 1.42 7.52 6.61
N MET A 195 2.47 8.34 6.51
CA MET A 195 3.40 8.32 5.39
C MET A 195 4.41 7.18 5.43
N VAL A 196 4.58 6.52 6.59
CA VAL A 196 5.48 5.35 6.76
C VAL A 196 5.07 4.19 5.85
N ARG A 197 3.80 4.04 5.56
CA ARG A 197 3.26 3.02 4.65
C ARG A 197 3.85 3.11 3.23
N HIS A 198 4.38 4.27 2.83
CA HIS A 198 5.03 4.48 1.54
C HIS A 198 6.52 4.06 1.50
N PHE A 199 7.07 3.53 2.59
CA PHE A 199 8.42 2.95 2.57
C PHE A 199 8.52 1.66 1.75
N VAL A 200 7.40 1.03 1.47
CA VAL A 200 7.30 -0.16 0.62
C VAL A 200 6.39 0.08 -0.58
N ARG A 201 6.46 -0.80 -1.59
CA ARG A 201 5.52 -0.73 -2.71
C ARG A 201 4.10 -1.01 -2.24
N PRO A 202 3.10 -0.27 -2.72
CA PRO A 202 1.71 -0.57 -2.45
C PRO A 202 1.31 -1.91 -3.07
N GLY A 203 0.35 -2.60 -2.44
CA GLY A 203 -0.11 -3.92 -2.85
C GLY A 203 -1.49 -3.92 -3.52
N ILE A 204 -1.76 -4.95 -4.33
CA ILE A 204 -3.10 -5.30 -4.79
C ILE A 204 -3.93 -5.75 -3.58
N THR A 205 -3.32 -6.60 -2.74
CA THR A 205 -3.85 -7.00 -1.43
C THR A 205 -2.86 -6.64 -0.33
N GLY A 206 -3.29 -6.71 0.95
CA GLY A 206 -2.44 -6.35 2.07
C GLY A 206 -3.00 -6.80 3.42
N TRP A 207 -2.17 -6.70 4.46
CA TRP A 207 -2.54 -7.17 5.79
C TRP A 207 -3.78 -6.46 6.35
N ALA A 208 -3.87 -5.14 6.21
CA ALA A 208 -5.06 -4.39 6.61
C ALA A 208 -6.31 -4.88 5.86
N GLN A 209 -6.21 -5.09 4.53
CA GLN A 209 -7.34 -5.51 3.70
C GLN A 209 -7.90 -6.89 4.11
N VAL A 210 -7.03 -7.88 4.37
CA VAL A 210 -7.47 -9.22 4.77
C VAL A 210 -7.95 -9.32 6.21
N ASN A 211 -7.73 -8.26 7.01
CA ASN A 211 -8.23 -8.13 8.37
C ASN A 211 -9.45 -7.18 8.47
N GLY A 212 -10.18 -6.97 7.37
CA GLY A 212 -11.46 -6.26 7.37
C GLY A 212 -11.38 -4.76 7.06
N PHE A 213 -10.19 -4.16 6.88
CA PHE A 213 -10.00 -2.74 6.57
C PHE A 213 -9.83 -2.49 5.06
N ARG A 214 -10.68 -3.11 4.25
CA ARG A 214 -10.62 -3.01 2.78
C ARG A 214 -11.43 -1.85 2.21
N GLY A 215 -12.60 -1.61 2.75
CA GLY A 215 -13.61 -0.67 2.25
C GLY A 215 -13.25 0.80 2.41
N GLU A 216 -14.27 1.64 2.26
CA GLU A 216 -14.21 3.07 2.53
C GLU A 216 -13.90 3.29 4.03
N THR A 217 -12.97 4.18 4.32
CA THR A 217 -12.68 4.63 5.68
C THR A 217 -13.48 5.91 5.92
N GLN A 218 -14.63 5.76 6.58
CA GLN A 218 -15.56 6.87 6.82
C GLN A 218 -15.10 7.77 7.97
N THR A 219 -14.29 7.24 8.89
CA THR A 219 -13.82 7.99 10.06
C THR A 219 -12.28 7.96 10.15
N PRO A 220 -11.66 8.97 10.80
CA PRO A 220 -10.21 9.01 11.03
C PRO A 220 -9.72 7.78 11.79
N GLU A 221 -10.48 7.28 12.77
CA GLU A 221 -10.11 6.13 13.62
C GLU A 221 -10.00 4.84 12.79
N LEU A 222 -10.89 4.63 11.81
CA LEU A 222 -10.80 3.49 10.90
C LEU A 222 -9.58 3.60 9.98
N MET A 223 -9.22 4.82 9.58
CA MET A 223 -8.01 5.06 8.80
C MET A 223 -6.75 4.82 9.65
N GLU A 224 -6.74 5.28 10.90
CA GLU A 224 -5.64 5.05 11.85
C GLU A 224 -5.40 3.55 12.05
N ARG A 225 -6.46 2.80 12.31
CA ARG A 225 -6.38 1.33 12.43
C ARG A 225 -5.82 0.66 11.17
N ARG A 226 -6.22 1.13 9.99
CA ARG A 226 -5.65 0.65 8.71
C ARG A 226 -4.17 0.93 8.64
N VAL A 227 -3.75 2.15 8.99
CA VAL A 227 -2.33 2.56 8.99
C VAL A 227 -1.52 1.73 9.98
N GLU A 228 -2.02 1.49 11.18
CA GLU A 228 -1.37 0.59 12.16
C GLU A 228 -1.08 -0.80 11.57
N LEU A 229 -2.07 -1.40 10.89
CA LEU A 229 -1.91 -2.71 10.26
C LEU A 229 -0.94 -2.68 9.05
N ASP A 230 -0.93 -1.58 8.30
CA ASP A 230 0.02 -1.38 7.21
C ASP A 230 1.46 -1.22 7.73
N VAL A 231 1.65 -0.48 8.85
CA VAL A 231 2.94 -0.34 9.52
C VAL A 231 3.37 -1.67 10.14
N TRP A 232 2.45 -2.39 10.79
CA TRP A 232 2.71 -3.72 11.32
C TRP A 232 3.23 -4.67 10.24
N TYR A 233 2.58 -4.70 9.06
CA TYR A 233 3.04 -5.50 7.93
C TYR A 233 4.47 -5.12 7.52
N LEU A 234 4.79 -3.84 7.45
CA LEU A 234 6.11 -3.35 7.09
C LEU A 234 7.19 -3.83 8.07
N GLU A 235 6.88 -3.81 9.37
CA GLU A 235 7.80 -4.20 10.44
C GLU A 235 7.97 -5.73 10.58
N ASN A 236 6.93 -6.49 10.24
CA ASN A 236 6.87 -7.94 10.41
C ASN A 236 6.90 -8.72 9.10
N TRP A 237 7.29 -8.05 7.99
CA TRP A 237 7.30 -8.70 6.70
C TRP A 237 8.16 -9.97 6.71
N SER A 238 7.61 -11.03 6.14
CA SER A 238 8.30 -12.25 5.75
C SER A 238 7.67 -12.81 4.47
N PHE A 239 8.40 -13.65 3.75
CA PHE A 239 7.86 -14.32 2.56
C PHE A 239 6.61 -15.15 2.88
N TRP A 240 6.61 -15.85 4.02
CA TRP A 240 5.47 -16.63 4.48
C TRP A 240 4.24 -15.77 4.83
N LEU A 241 4.46 -14.56 5.32
CA LEU A 241 3.37 -13.61 5.57
C LEU A 241 2.70 -13.19 4.26
N ASP A 242 3.47 -12.95 3.19
CA ASP A 242 2.91 -12.65 1.87
C ASP A 242 2.05 -13.80 1.35
N LEU A 243 2.55 -15.04 1.43
CA LEU A 243 1.77 -16.22 1.03
C LEU A 243 0.47 -16.35 1.84
N ARG A 244 0.55 -16.17 3.17
CA ARG A 244 -0.63 -16.18 4.05
C ARG A 244 -1.66 -15.13 3.66
N ILE A 245 -1.21 -13.91 3.32
CA ILE A 245 -2.10 -12.83 2.88
C ILE A 245 -2.76 -13.17 1.55
N VAL A 246 -2.02 -13.74 0.59
CA VAL A 246 -2.59 -14.18 -0.70
C VAL A 246 -3.67 -15.25 -0.48
N VAL A 247 -3.36 -16.29 0.30
CA VAL A 247 -4.34 -17.34 0.63
C VAL A 247 -5.57 -16.75 1.31
N LYS A 248 -5.36 -15.88 2.33
CA LYS A 248 -6.45 -15.22 3.04
C LYS A 248 -7.28 -14.29 2.13
N THR A 249 -6.66 -13.66 1.13
CA THR A 249 -7.39 -12.88 0.13
C THR A 249 -8.32 -13.75 -0.68
N VAL A 250 -7.82 -14.89 -1.17
CA VAL A 250 -8.63 -15.84 -1.95
C VAL A 250 -9.78 -16.41 -1.10
N THR A 251 -9.52 -16.85 0.13
CA THR A 251 -10.56 -17.36 1.01
C THR A 251 -11.63 -16.32 1.36
N ASN A 252 -11.22 -15.05 1.59
CA ASN A 252 -12.16 -13.96 1.85
C ASN A 252 -13.03 -13.62 0.62
N MET A 253 -12.54 -13.86 -0.61
CA MET A 253 -13.37 -13.67 -1.82
C MET A 253 -14.55 -14.67 -1.90
N PHE A 254 -14.41 -15.87 -1.33
CA PHE A 254 -15.47 -16.89 -1.27
C PHE A 254 -16.29 -16.81 0.04
N GLY A 255 -15.78 -16.11 1.06
CA GLY A 255 -16.49 -15.85 2.31
C GLY A 255 -17.48 -14.68 2.17
N LYS A 256 -18.46 -14.61 3.07
CA LYS A 256 -19.30 -13.41 3.23
C LYS A 256 -18.49 -12.35 3.98
N ASP A 257 -17.70 -11.56 3.25
CA ASP A 257 -17.08 -10.37 3.84
C ASP A 257 -18.15 -9.27 3.93
N PRO A 258 -18.57 -8.85 5.14
CA PRO A 258 -19.59 -7.81 5.31
C PRO A 258 -19.14 -6.45 4.79
N ASN A 259 -17.86 -6.26 4.53
CA ASN A 259 -17.24 -5.02 4.02
C ASN A 259 -16.90 -5.09 2.51
N ALA A 260 -17.22 -6.21 1.81
CA ALA A 260 -17.17 -6.25 0.36
C ALA A 260 -18.39 -5.50 -0.21
N TYR A 261 -18.15 -4.56 -1.14
CA TYR A 261 -19.17 -3.76 -1.81
C TYR A 261 -20.11 -4.61 -2.67
#